data_eb0e07bd2fb9ab2a8a3c10de2a5e141b
#
_entry.id   eb0e07bd2fb9ab2a8a3c10de2a5e141b
#
_cell.length_a   1.000
_cell.length_b   1.000
_cell.length_c   1.000
_cell.angle_alpha   90.00
_cell.angle_beta   90.00
_cell.angle_gamma   90.00
#
_symmetry.space_group_name_H-M   'P 1'
#
loop_
_entity.id
_entity.type
_entity.pdbx_description
1 polymer ?
#
loop_
_entity_poly.entity_id
_entity_poly.type
_entity_poly.pdbx_seq_one_letter_code
_entity_poly.pdbx_strand_id
1 'polypeptide(L)'
;MPKQHVVLLSDLPADLVPEFFRTAQRLERAVEDGLPADGSMILINNVISQSVPHLHLHVIPRNKRDGLRFWLGPRRRYDASDPAEAYAERIRAALPAP
;
A
#
# COMPACT_ATOMS: atom_id res chain seq x y z
N MET A 1 0.31 10.29 7.94
CA MET A 1 1.26 10.89 6.99
C MET A 1 2.50 11.42 7.69
N PRO A 2 3.66 11.45 7.05
CA PRO A 2 4.85 12.00 7.69
C PRO A 2 4.75 13.52 7.85
N LYS A 3 5.47 14.06 8.84
CA LYS A 3 5.53 15.52 9.03
C LYS A 3 6.32 16.20 7.91
N GLN A 4 7.36 15.55 7.43
CA GLN A 4 8.10 16.02 6.26
C GLN A 4 7.26 15.82 5.01
N HIS A 5 7.22 16.84 4.12
CA HIS A 5 6.46 16.73 2.88
C HIS A 5 7.14 15.77 1.91
N VAL A 6 6.50 14.65 1.64
CA VAL A 6 6.86 13.71 0.59
C VAL A 6 5.59 13.31 -0.16
N VAL A 7 5.70 13.05 -1.44
CA VAL A 7 4.54 12.77 -2.30
C VAL A 7 4.30 11.27 -2.46
N LEU A 8 5.34 10.52 -2.78
CA LEU A 8 5.26 9.10 -3.05
C LEU A 8 5.97 8.30 -1.96
N LEU A 9 5.61 7.03 -1.82
CA LEU A 9 6.32 6.13 -0.91
C LEU A 9 7.82 6.09 -1.23
N SER A 10 8.17 6.07 -2.51
CA SER A 10 9.58 6.04 -2.94
C SER A 10 10.37 7.30 -2.59
N ASP A 11 9.67 8.40 -2.27
CA ASP A 11 10.30 9.65 -1.84
C ASP A 11 10.57 9.71 -0.34
N LEU A 12 10.03 8.77 0.43
CA LEU A 12 10.24 8.75 1.87
C LEU A 12 11.71 8.47 2.18
N PRO A 13 12.41 9.37 2.92
CA PRO A 13 13.80 9.14 3.29
C PRO A 13 13.99 7.83 4.05
N ALA A 14 15.07 7.13 3.76
CA ALA A 14 15.33 5.80 4.33
C ALA A 14 15.34 5.80 5.86
N ASP A 15 15.84 6.86 6.48
CA ASP A 15 15.88 7.00 7.94
C ASP A 15 14.49 7.19 8.56
N LEU A 16 13.49 7.59 7.79
CA LEU A 16 12.11 7.76 8.26
C LEU A 16 11.24 6.52 8.04
N VAL A 17 11.70 5.57 7.24
CA VAL A 17 10.92 4.36 6.91
C VAL A 17 10.55 3.55 8.16
N PRO A 18 11.47 3.24 9.08
CA PRO A 18 11.12 2.47 10.28
C PRO A 18 10.05 3.13 11.13
N GLU A 19 10.20 4.41 11.42
CA GLU A 19 9.23 5.14 12.23
C GLU A 19 7.85 5.21 11.57
N PHE A 20 7.82 5.46 10.27
CA PHE A 20 6.58 5.54 9.51
C PHE A 20 5.80 4.23 9.60
N PHE A 21 6.44 3.10 9.36
CA PHE A 21 5.78 1.80 9.41
C PHE A 21 5.51 1.30 10.83
N ARG A 22 6.34 1.66 11.82
CA ARG A 22 6.02 1.37 13.23
C ARG A 22 4.77 2.11 13.67
N THR A 23 4.61 3.35 13.24
CA THR A 23 3.38 4.11 13.50
C THR A 23 2.17 3.43 12.85
N ALA A 24 2.32 2.94 11.62
CA ALA A 24 1.27 2.21 10.95
C ALA A 24 0.87 0.94 11.71
N GLN A 25 1.83 0.19 12.24
CA GLN A 25 1.56 -1.00 13.06
C GLN A 25 0.76 -0.65 14.31
N ARG A 26 1.15 0.42 14.99
CA ARG A 26 0.44 0.87 16.20
C ARG A 26 -0.99 1.30 15.88
N LEU A 27 -1.17 2.01 14.77
CA LEU A 27 -2.50 2.45 14.34
C LEU A 27 -3.38 1.28 13.90
N GLU A 28 -2.82 0.31 13.22
CA GLU A 28 -3.55 -0.90 12.85
C GLU A 28 -4.15 -1.58 14.08
N ARG A 29 -3.33 -1.80 15.09
CA ARG A 29 -3.77 -2.41 16.34
C ARG A 29 -4.84 -1.56 17.04
N ALA A 30 -4.61 -0.27 17.12
CA ALA A 30 -5.56 0.64 17.75
C ALA A 30 -6.92 0.69 17.04
N VAL A 31 -6.91 0.66 15.71
CA VAL A 31 -8.13 0.65 14.90
C VAL A 31 -8.90 -0.65 15.10
N GLU A 32 -8.23 -1.79 15.05
CA GLU A 32 -8.88 -3.08 15.24
C GLU A 32 -9.44 -3.26 16.64
N ASP A 33 -8.68 -2.89 17.66
CA ASP A 33 -9.09 -3.04 19.07
C ASP A 33 -10.10 -1.97 19.49
N GLY A 34 -9.88 -0.74 19.06
CA GLY A 34 -10.72 0.39 19.45
C GLY A 34 -12.08 0.41 18.78
N LEU A 35 -12.20 -0.14 17.56
CA LEU A 35 -13.44 -0.18 16.79
C LEU A 35 -14.04 -1.58 16.68
N PRO A 36 -13.69 -2.53 17.53
CA PRO A 36 -13.82 -3.98 17.42
C PRO A 36 -14.00 -4.48 15.97
N ALA A 37 -13.01 -4.21 15.13
CA ALA A 37 -13.02 -4.65 13.74
C ALA A 37 -12.47 -6.07 13.62
N ASP A 38 -12.99 -6.83 12.64
CA ASP A 38 -12.48 -8.18 12.35
C ASP A 38 -11.08 -8.16 11.74
N GLY A 39 -10.74 -7.08 11.07
CA GLY A 39 -9.43 -6.90 10.44
C GLY A 39 -9.26 -5.49 9.94
N SER A 40 -8.26 -5.29 9.09
CA SER A 40 -7.98 -3.98 8.51
C SER A 40 -7.41 -4.11 7.10
N MET A 41 -7.49 -3.02 6.36
CA MET A 41 -6.83 -2.86 5.08
C MET A 41 -5.86 -1.70 5.17
N ILE A 42 -4.61 -1.94 4.78
CA ILE A 42 -3.57 -0.92 4.74
C ILE A 42 -3.38 -0.51 3.29
N LEU A 43 -3.43 0.79 3.01
CA LEU A 43 -3.44 1.29 1.65
C LEU A 43 -2.61 2.55 1.52
N ILE A 44 -1.77 2.59 0.50
CA ILE A 44 -1.06 3.79 0.04
C ILE A 44 -1.36 3.96 -1.45
N ASN A 45 -1.77 5.15 -1.85
CA ASN A 45 -1.95 5.49 -3.26
C ASN A 45 -0.77 6.32 -3.73
N ASN A 46 -0.06 5.82 -4.74
CA ASN A 46 1.01 6.57 -5.40
C ASN A 46 0.50 7.06 -6.76
N VAL A 47 0.40 8.37 -6.95
CA VAL A 47 -0.07 9.04 -8.16
C VAL A 47 -1.55 8.81 -8.43
N ILE A 48 -1.95 7.58 -8.77
CA ILE A 48 -3.33 7.23 -9.08
C ILE A 48 -4.15 7.22 -7.79
N SER A 49 -5.30 7.89 -7.80
CA SER A 49 -6.18 8.06 -6.64
C SER A 49 -5.56 8.84 -5.48
N GLN A 50 -4.44 9.50 -5.72
CA GLN A 50 -3.82 10.39 -4.76
C GLN A 50 -4.38 11.80 -4.95
N SER A 51 -5.46 12.12 -4.25
CA SER A 51 -6.13 13.42 -4.38
C SER A 51 -5.33 14.57 -3.77
N VAL A 52 -4.52 14.28 -2.78
CA VAL A 52 -3.61 15.24 -2.14
C VAL A 52 -2.18 14.77 -2.41
N PRO A 53 -1.30 15.61 -2.99
CA PRO A 53 0.08 15.20 -3.31
C PRO A 53 0.97 15.17 -2.07
N HIS A 54 0.64 14.28 -1.14
CA HIS A 54 1.35 14.03 0.10
C HIS A 54 1.16 12.58 0.47
N LEU A 55 2.22 11.93 0.94
CA LEU A 55 2.17 10.52 1.30
C LEU A 55 1.19 10.27 2.44
N HIS A 56 0.18 9.45 2.15
CA HIS A 56 -0.83 9.03 3.11
C HIS A 56 -0.87 7.51 3.17
N LEU A 57 -0.74 6.98 4.37
CA LEU A 57 -1.04 5.57 4.64
C LEU A 57 -2.39 5.53 5.34
N HIS A 58 -3.31 4.79 4.76
CA HIS A 58 -4.66 4.62 5.30
C HIS A 58 -4.75 3.31 6.07
N VAL A 59 -5.33 3.35 7.26
CA VAL A 59 -5.67 2.16 8.03
C VAL A 59 -7.19 2.10 8.08
N ILE A 60 -7.76 1.14 7.38
CA ILE A 60 -9.21 1.05 7.18
C ILE A 60 -9.74 -0.15 7.95
N PRO A 61 -10.64 0.04 8.95
CA PRO A 61 -11.23 -1.10 9.64
C PRO A 61 -12.12 -1.89 8.71
N ARG A 62 -12.04 -3.21 8.80
CA ARG A 62 -12.82 -4.11 7.98
C ARG A 62 -13.54 -5.12 8.86
N ASN A 63 -14.78 -5.41 8.50
CA ASN A 63 -15.58 -6.44 9.16
C ASN A 63 -16.06 -7.45 8.14
N LYS A 64 -16.24 -8.71 8.56
CA LYS A 64 -16.79 -9.74 7.70
C LYS A 64 -18.15 -9.27 7.18
N ARG A 65 -18.36 -9.42 5.89
CA ARG A 65 -19.61 -9.06 5.24
C ARG A 65 -19.94 -7.56 5.32
N ASP A 66 -18.90 -6.70 5.35
CA ASP A 66 -19.10 -5.25 5.38
C ASP A 66 -19.56 -4.66 4.04
N GLY A 67 -19.74 -5.51 3.02
CA GLY A 67 -20.22 -5.08 1.72
C GLY A 67 -19.18 -4.43 0.83
N LEU A 68 -18.01 -4.16 1.33
CA LEU A 68 -16.94 -3.57 0.52
C LEU A 68 -16.34 -4.62 -0.40
N ARG A 69 -16.50 -4.41 -1.70
CA ARG A 69 -15.85 -5.24 -2.73
C ARG A 69 -14.61 -4.50 -3.21
N PHE A 70 -13.48 -5.16 -3.05
CA PHE A 70 -12.22 -4.58 -3.49
C PHE A 70 -11.91 -5.06 -4.90
N TRP A 71 -11.86 -4.11 -5.84
CA TRP A 71 -11.54 -4.40 -7.24
C TRP A 71 -10.17 -3.83 -7.57
N LEU A 72 -9.25 -4.71 -7.96
CA LEU A 72 -7.86 -4.37 -8.25
C LEU A 72 -7.61 -4.08 -9.73
N GLY A 73 -8.65 -3.87 -10.50
CA GLY A 73 -8.55 -3.63 -11.93
C GLY A 73 -8.96 -4.86 -12.74
N PRO A 74 -8.94 -4.78 -14.07
CA PRO A 74 -9.35 -5.90 -14.90
C PRO A 74 -8.41 -7.09 -14.71
N ARG A 75 -8.99 -8.28 -14.61
CA ARG A 75 -8.22 -9.50 -14.51
C ARG A 75 -7.52 -9.73 -15.86
N ARG A 76 -6.22 -9.92 -15.79
CA ARG A 76 -5.41 -10.27 -16.96
C ARG A 76 -4.78 -11.63 -16.71
N ARG A 77 -4.77 -12.46 -17.74
CA ARG A 77 -4.08 -13.74 -17.69
C ARG A 77 -2.72 -13.60 -18.36
N TYR A 78 -1.74 -14.25 -17.79
CA TYR A 78 -0.48 -14.42 -18.49
C TYR A 78 -0.67 -15.42 -19.63
N ASP A 79 -0.03 -15.18 -20.75
CA ASP A 79 -0.07 -16.09 -21.89
C ASP A 79 1.34 -16.51 -22.32
N ALA A 80 1.42 -17.39 -23.34
CA ALA A 80 2.71 -17.92 -23.78
C ALA A 80 3.62 -16.85 -24.40
N SER A 81 3.04 -15.77 -24.94
CA SER A 81 3.81 -14.68 -25.55
C SER A 81 4.26 -13.64 -24.51
N ASP A 82 3.61 -13.60 -23.32
CA ASP A 82 3.97 -12.69 -22.25
C ASP A 82 3.75 -13.37 -20.89
N PRO A 83 4.60 -14.36 -20.56
CA PRO A 83 4.44 -15.14 -19.34
C PRO A 83 4.78 -14.37 -18.08
N ALA A 84 4.31 -14.84 -16.92
CA ALA A 84 4.58 -14.23 -15.62
C ALA A 84 6.07 -14.01 -15.37
N GLU A 85 6.92 -14.90 -15.86
CA GLU A 85 8.37 -14.80 -15.72
C GLU A 85 8.94 -13.57 -16.45
N ALA A 86 8.38 -13.21 -17.59
CA ALA A 86 8.79 -12.02 -18.32
C ALA A 86 8.47 -10.75 -17.55
N TYR A 87 7.33 -10.69 -16.86
CA TYR A 87 6.98 -9.59 -15.95
C TYR A 87 7.94 -9.51 -14.78
N ALA A 88 8.22 -10.65 -14.14
CA ALA A 88 9.16 -10.72 -13.02
C ALA A 88 10.56 -10.24 -13.43
N GLU A 89 11.01 -10.61 -14.63
CA GLU A 89 12.32 -10.21 -15.15
C GLU A 89 12.39 -8.70 -15.37
N ARG A 90 11.35 -8.11 -15.95
CA ARG A 90 11.27 -6.66 -16.12
C ARG A 90 11.29 -5.90 -14.79
N ILE A 91 10.61 -6.43 -13.80
CA ILE A 91 10.62 -5.84 -12.46
C ILE A 91 12.00 -5.94 -11.82
N ARG A 92 12.64 -7.11 -11.90
CA ARG A 92 14.01 -7.29 -11.36
C ARG A 92 14.99 -6.33 -12.00
N ALA A 93 14.91 -6.19 -13.33
CA ALA A 93 15.80 -5.30 -14.07
C ALA A 93 15.61 -3.82 -13.68
N ALA A 94 14.43 -3.45 -13.23
CA ALA A 94 14.10 -2.09 -12.81
C ALA A 94 14.32 -1.83 -11.32
N LEU A 95 14.66 -2.85 -10.52
CA LEU A 95 14.89 -2.67 -9.08
C LEU A 95 16.08 -1.74 -8.86
N PRO A 96 15.89 -0.66 -8.06
CA PRO A 96 16.98 0.20 -7.68
C PRO A 96 17.93 -0.53 -6.72
N ALA A 97 19.18 -0.03 -6.63
CA ALA A 97 20.12 -0.52 -5.65
C ALA A 97 19.59 -0.28 -4.23
N PRO A 98 19.89 -1.18 -3.26
CA PRO A 98 19.47 -1.03 -1.88
C PRO A 98 20.09 0.19 -1.18
#